data_f774ca6ce7d39d836d597b5c9905ef6e
#
_entry.id   f774ca6ce7d39d836d597b5c9905ef6e
#
_cell.length_a   1.000
_cell.length_b   1.000
_cell.length_c   1.000
_cell.angle_alpha   90.00
_cell.angle_beta   90.00
_cell.angle_gamma   90.00
#
_symmetry.space_group_name_H-M   'P 1'
#
loop_
_entity.id
_entity.type
_entity.pdbx_description
1 polymer ?
#
loop_
_entity_poly.entity_id
_entity_poly.type
_entity_poly.pdbx_seq_one_letter_code
_entity_poly.pdbx_strand_id
1 'polypeptide(L)'
;QTLNYRLATQALLWEQAGSYNISYSTQRWGAGTNMDVSAEKNTIMNLVNSHYVKPSFNGQTITMKVGDKITLTDTNNVLSNNDEIMSNNAEYQVNGNTITIRATNVGNITMKFKKKMYTTRQYLVYYGNGIQTMLSSGAVDPVYASLNIKSEGGKIDFTKHDKDNNSTKPQGE
;
A
#
# COMPACT_ATOMS: atom_id res chain seq x y z
N GLN A 1 -16.59 -20.30 -12.56
CA GLN A 1 -16.05 -19.44 -13.62
C GLN A 1 -16.68 -19.82 -14.95
N THR A 2 -17.20 -18.86 -15.70
CA THR A 2 -17.72 -19.05 -17.05
C THR A 2 -16.58 -19.34 -18.03
N LEU A 3 -16.92 -19.88 -19.20
CA LEU A 3 -15.94 -20.12 -20.26
C LEU A 3 -15.21 -18.83 -20.65
N ASN A 4 -15.93 -17.71 -20.79
CA ASN A 4 -15.37 -16.41 -21.16
C ASN A 4 -14.29 -15.94 -20.17
N TYR A 5 -14.49 -16.09 -18.86
CA TYR A 5 -13.47 -15.74 -17.87
C TYR A 5 -12.22 -16.62 -17.95
N ARG A 6 -12.38 -17.90 -18.30
CA ARG A 6 -11.21 -18.78 -18.52
C ARG A 6 -10.41 -18.33 -19.73
N LEU A 7 -11.09 -18.04 -20.84
CA LEU A 7 -10.46 -17.56 -22.07
C LEU A 7 -9.80 -16.21 -21.86
N ALA A 8 -10.48 -15.26 -21.17
CA ALA A 8 -9.94 -13.95 -20.84
C ALA A 8 -8.68 -14.07 -19.98
N THR A 9 -8.69 -14.92 -18.95
CA THR A 9 -7.52 -15.16 -18.10
C THR A 9 -6.36 -15.73 -18.91
N GLN A 10 -6.62 -16.72 -19.75
CA GLN A 10 -5.60 -17.32 -20.60
C GLN A 10 -5.03 -16.29 -21.58
N ALA A 11 -5.89 -15.50 -22.25
CA ALA A 11 -5.43 -14.45 -23.15
C ALA A 11 -4.52 -13.45 -22.44
N LEU A 12 -4.93 -12.92 -21.28
CA LEU A 12 -4.12 -11.98 -20.50
C LEU A 12 -2.77 -12.56 -20.11
N LEU A 13 -2.71 -13.83 -19.68
CA LEU A 13 -1.45 -14.49 -19.35
C LEU A 13 -0.52 -14.58 -20.57
N TRP A 14 -1.05 -14.96 -21.72
CA TRP A 14 -0.27 -15.08 -22.94
C TRP A 14 0.17 -13.71 -23.48
N GLU A 15 -0.70 -12.72 -23.43
CA GLU A 15 -0.39 -11.34 -23.82
C GLU A 15 0.72 -10.75 -22.95
N GLN A 16 0.72 -11.00 -21.65
CA GLN A 16 1.77 -10.59 -20.74
C GLN A 16 3.09 -11.37 -20.95
N ALA A 17 2.98 -12.65 -21.28
CA ALA A 17 4.15 -13.50 -21.47
C ALA A 17 4.82 -13.34 -22.83
N GLY A 18 4.06 -13.05 -23.89
CA GLY A 18 4.54 -13.12 -25.27
C GLY A 18 4.37 -11.86 -26.11
N SER A 19 3.73 -10.83 -25.59
CA SER A 19 3.44 -9.59 -26.34
C SER A 19 2.57 -9.77 -27.59
N TYR A 20 1.75 -10.80 -27.62
CA TYR A 20 0.81 -11.08 -28.71
C TYR A 20 -0.62 -10.82 -28.27
N ASN A 21 -1.41 -10.20 -29.15
CA ASN A 21 -2.85 -10.12 -28.96
C ASN A 21 -3.48 -11.48 -29.24
N ILE A 22 -4.22 -12.02 -28.29
CA ILE A 22 -4.89 -13.30 -28.39
C ILE A 22 -6.36 -13.09 -28.70
N SER A 23 -6.84 -13.74 -29.77
CA SER A 23 -8.26 -13.81 -30.13
C SER A 23 -8.74 -15.25 -30.13
N TYR A 24 -10.01 -15.45 -29.84
CA TYR A 24 -10.66 -16.73 -29.83
C TYR A 24 -11.78 -16.78 -30.86
N SER A 25 -11.96 -17.97 -31.45
CA SER A 25 -13.05 -18.25 -32.39
C SER A 25 -13.85 -19.46 -31.93
N THR A 26 -15.13 -19.49 -32.24
CA THR A 26 -16.02 -20.61 -31.92
C THR A 26 -15.71 -21.88 -32.71
N GLN A 27 -14.94 -21.75 -33.81
CA GLN A 27 -14.55 -22.88 -34.63
C GLN A 27 -13.03 -22.99 -34.79
N ARG A 28 -12.55 -24.21 -34.76
CA ARG A 28 -11.12 -24.50 -34.90
C ARG A 28 -10.60 -24.25 -36.34
N TRP A 29 -11.46 -24.46 -37.33
CA TRP A 29 -11.14 -24.32 -38.77
C TRP A 29 -12.31 -23.69 -39.48
N GLY A 30 -12.10 -22.60 -40.20
CA GLY A 30 -13.12 -21.96 -41.05
C GLY A 30 -13.75 -20.70 -40.43
N ALA A 31 -14.97 -20.38 -40.90
CA ALA A 31 -15.67 -19.11 -40.61
C ALA A 31 -16.38 -19.11 -39.25
N GLY A 32 -15.65 -19.38 -38.19
CA GLY A 32 -16.18 -19.23 -36.81
C GLY A 32 -16.37 -17.77 -36.43
N THR A 33 -17.31 -17.50 -35.51
CA THR A 33 -17.51 -16.19 -34.94
C THR A 33 -16.41 -15.92 -33.89
N ASN A 34 -15.79 -14.75 -33.95
CA ASN A 34 -14.87 -14.32 -32.91
C ASN A 34 -15.60 -14.20 -31.57
N MET A 35 -15.00 -14.75 -30.53
CA MET A 35 -15.48 -14.61 -29.15
C MET A 35 -14.85 -13.36 -28.53
N ASP A 36 -15.69 -12.38 -28.26
CA ASP A 36 -15.25 -11.17 -27.54
C ASP A 36 -15.22 -11.46 -26.02
N VAL A 37 -14.04 -11.35 -25.44
CA VAL A 37 -13.79 -11.50 -23.99
C VAL A 37 -13.22 -10.23 -23.37
N SER A 38 -13.39 -9.11 -24.06
CA SER A 38 -12.83 -7.81 -23.62
C SER A 38 -13.42 -7.35 -22.27
N ALA A 39 -14.70 -7.58 -22.03
CA ALA A 39 -15.35 -7.24 -20.78
C ALA A 39 -14.77 -8.02 -19.60
N GLU A 40 -14.55 -9.32 -19.78
CA GLU A 40 -13.93 -10.18 -18.76
C GLU A 40 -12.46 -9.83 -18.55
N LYS A 41 -11.70 -9.54 -19.62
CA LYS A 41 -10.32 -9.03 -19.49
C LYS A 41 -10.28 -7.76 -18.67
N ASN A 42 -11.13 -6.77 -18.96
CA ASN A 42 -11.19 -5.53 -18.21
C ASN A 42 -11.54 -5.77 -16.75
N THR A 43 -12.48 -6.66 -16.47
CA THR A 43 -12.84 -7.03 -15.09
C THR A 43 -11.64 -7.62 -14.34
N ILE A 44 -10.90 -8.54 -14.96
CA ILE A 44 -9.71 -9.15 -14.37
C ILE A 44 -8.63 -8.09 -14.14
N MET A 45 -8.36 -7.24 -15.13
CA MET A 45 -7.34 -6.19 -15.01
C MET A 45 -7.69 -5.17 -13.92
N ASN A 46 -8.97 -4.81 -13.77
CA ASN A 46 -9.41 -3.95 -12.67
C ASN A 46 -9.15 -4.60 -11.31
N LEU A 47 -9.38 -5.89 -11.15
CA LEU A 47 -9.04 -6.62 -9.92
C LEU A 47 -7.53 -6.63 -9.67
N VAL A 48 -6.72 -6.91 -10.69
CA VAL A 48 -5.26 -6.86 -10.60
C VAL A 48 -4.78 -5.47 -10.21
N ASN A 49 -5.26 -4.43 -10.87
CA ASN A 49 -4.89 -3.05 -10.57
C ASN A 49 -5.32 -2.65 -9.15
N SER A 50 -6.51 -3.06 -8.70
CA SER A 50 -6.99 -2.77 -7.35
C SER A 50 -6.11 -3.44 -6.27
N HIS A 51 -5.46 -4.56 -6.61
CA HIS A 51 -4.50 -5.22 -5.71
C HIS A 51 -3.34 -4.29 -5.36
N TYR A 52 -2.84 -3.49 -6.30
CA TYR A 52 -1.69 -2.63 -6.11
C TYR A 52 -2.02 -1.24 -5.55
N VAL A 53 -3.30 -0.91 -5.39
CA VAL A 53 -3.70 0.35 -4.76
C VAL A 53 -3.22 0.37 -3.32
N LYS A 54 -2.53 1.46 -2.95
CA LYS A 54 -1.99 1.72 -1.62
C LYS A 54 -2.82 2.79 -0.91
N PRO A 55 -2.75 2.90 0.43
CA PRO A 55 -3.36 4.01 1.15
C PRO A 55 -2.92 5.37 0.58
N SER A 56 -3.83 6.34 0.56
CA SER A 56 -3.61 7.65 -0.07
C SER A 56 -2.45 8.44 0.55
N PHE A 57 -2.08 8.14 1.78
CA PHE A 57 -0.94 8.72 2.48
C PHE A 57 0.37 7.95 2.26
N ASN A 58 0.40 6.95 1.35
CA ASN A 58 1.62 6.19 1.06
C ASN A 58 2.75 7.11 0.59
N GLY A 59 3.93 6.94 1.19
CA GLY A 59 5.14 7.71 0.88
C GLY A 59 5.15 9.14 1.43
N GLN A 60 4.10 9.58 2.13
CA GLN A 60 4.08 10.90 2.73
C GLN A 60 5.01 10.98 3.93
N THR A 61 5.44 12.21 4.22
CA THR A 61 6.14 12.55 5.47
C THR A 61 5.32 13.58 6.22
N ILE A 62 4.99 13.30 7.47
CA ILE A 62 4.29 14.21 8.37
C ILE A 62 5.22 14.64 9.50
N THR A 63 5.07 15.86 9.97
CA THR A 63 5.79 16.38 11.15
C THR A 63 4.81 16.55 12.29
N MET A 64 5.18 16.06 13.49
CA MET A 64 4.38 16.19 14.70
C MET A 64 5.28 16.25 15.93
N LYS A 65 4.75 16.70 17.06
CA LYS A 65 5.48 16.66 18.34
C LYS A 65 5.29 15.31 19.02
N VAL A 66 6.26 14.93 19.81
CA VAL A 66 6.12 13.75 20.70
C VAL A 66 4.90 13.93 21.60
N GLY A 67 4.08 12.88 21.65
CA GLY A 67 2.84 12.85 22.45
C GLY A 67 1.60 13.34 21.71
N ASP A 68 1.75 14.13 20.66
CA ASP A 68 0.62 14.57 19.85
C ASP A 68 -0.02 13.39 19.09
N LYS A 69 -1.28 13.58 18.76
CA LYS A 69 -2.04 12.62 17.95
C LYS A 69 -2.41 13.25 16.62
N ILE A 70 -2.28 12.50 15.55
CA ILE A 70 -2.77 12.86 14.22
C ILE A 70 -3.67 11.77 13.70
N THR A 71 -4.75 12.15 13.03
CA THR A 71 -5.65 11.20 12.35
C THR A 71 -5.57 11.43 10.84
N LEU A 72 -5.25 10.38 10.12
CA LEU A 72 -5.21 10.36 8.66
C LEU A 72 -6.37 9.53 8.12
N THR A 73 -6.98 10.02 7.05
CA THR A 73 -8.03 9.30 6.32
C THR A 73 -7.47 8.78 5.00
N ASP A 74 -7.63 7.50 4.77
CA ASP A 74 -7.31 6.89 3.49
C ASP A 74 -8.45 7.09 2.49
N THR A 75 -8.28 8.02 1.56
CA THR A 75 -9.28 8.31 0.51
C THR A 75 -9.34 7.23 -0.57
N ASN A 76 -8.36 6.33 -0.63
CA ASN A 76 -8.38 5.19 -1.53
C ASN A 76 -9.17 3.99 -0.95
N ASN A 77 -9.61 4.09 0.30
CA ASN A 77 -10.42 3.08 0.99
C ASN A 77 -9.80 1.68 1.03
N VAL A 78 -8.47 1.60 1.13
CA VAL A 78 -7.73 0.32 1.16
C VAL A 78 -7.01 0.06 2.48
N LEU A 79 -7.05 0.99 3.42
CA LEU A 79 -6.38 0.85 4.71
C LEU A 79 -6.87 -0.38 5.49
N SER A 80 -8.18 -0.64 5.49
CA SER A 80 -8.78 -1.81 6.13
C SER A 80 -8.35 -3.15 5.52
N ASN A 81 -7.74 -3.14 4.33
CA ASN A 81 -7.21 -4.31 3.65
C ASN A 81 -5.76 -4.65 4.08
N ASN A 82 -5.18 -3.88 5.01
CA ASN A 82 -3.87 -4.18 5.57
C ASN A 82 -4.05 -5.02 6.84
N ASP A 83 -3.35 -6.14 6.91
CA ASP A 83 -3.42 -7.07 8.04
C ASP A 83 -2.21 -6.94 8.98
N GLU A 84 -1.18 -6.27 8.55
CA GLU A 84 0.02 -6.05 9.32
C GLU A 84 0.48 -4.60 9.20
N ILE A 85 0.52 -3.91 10.34
CA ILE A 85 1.06 -2.55 10.43
C ILE A 85 2.22 -2.61 11.42
N MET A 86 3.41 -2.35 10.90
CA MET A 86 4.63 -2.31 11.69
C MET A 86 5.00 -0.86 11.99
N SER A 87 5.23 -0.57 13.24
CA SER A 87 5.71 0.73 13.69
C SER A 87 6.68 0.54 14.85
N ASN A 88 7.76 1.29 14.81
CA ASN A 88 8.64 1.51 15.96
C ASN A 88 8.47 2.96 16.41
N ASN A 89 8.38 3.18 17.71
CA ASN A 89 8.25 4.53 18.31
C ASN A 89 6.96 5.31 17.95
N ALA A 90 5.91 4.61 17.55
CA ALA A 90 4.57 5.18 17.43
C ALA A 90 3.51 4.17 17.86
N GLU A 91 2.53 4.66 18.58
CA GLU A 91 1.27 3.97 18.85
C GLU A 91 0.28 4.31 17.74
N TYR A 92 -0.59 3.38 17.40
CA TYR A 92 -1.61 3.63 16.38
C TYR A 92 -2.91 2.89 16.69
N GLN A 93 -3.99 3.43 16.17
CA GLN A 93 -5.32 2.81 16.19
C GLN A 93 -5.96 2.98 14.80
N VAL A 94 -6.42 1.86 14.24
CA VAL A 94 -7.14 1.84 12.95
C VAL A 94 -8.63 1.69 13.20
N ASN A 95 -9.41 2.52 12.50
CA ASN A 95 -10.87 2.43 12.48
C ASN A 95 -11.36 2.62 11.04
N GLY A 96 -11.70 1.51 10.38
CA GLY A 96 -12.06 1.51 8.96
C GLY A 96 -10.93 2.09 8.09
N ASN A 97 -11.20 3.20 7.43
CA ASN A 97 -10.25 3.89 6.57
C ASN A 97 -9.51 5.05 7.25
N THR A 98 -9.56 5.13 8.57
CA THR A 98 -8.80 6.12 9.33
C THR A 98 -7.76 5.44 10.22
N ILE A 99 -6.62 6.11 10.38
CA ILE A 99 -5.58 5.73 11.32
C ILE A 99 -5.24 6.93 12.21
N THR A 100 -5.33 6.73 13.51
CA THR A 100 -4.85 7.69 14.50
C THR A 100 -3.49 7.25 14.99
N ILE A 101 -2.52 8.13 14.95
CA ILE A 101 -1.10 7.86 15.26
C ILE A 101 -0.65 8.82 16.35
N ARG A 102 0.13 8.30 17.31
CA ARG A 102 0.78 9.06 18.36
C ARG A 102 2.27 8.73 18.37
N ALA A 103 3.13 9.70 18.15
CA ALA A 103 4.56 9.52 18.26
C ALA A 103 4.96 9.38 19.74
N THR A 104 5.75 8.34 20.07
CA THR A 104 6.20 8.08 21.45
C THR A 104 7.61 8.58 21.72
N ASN A 105 8.43 8.75 20.69
CA ASN A 105 9.81 9.21 20.80
C ASN A 105 10.14 10.28 19.75
N VAL A 106 11.16 11.08 20.03
CA VAL A 106 11.73 12.05 19.07
C VAL A 106 12.50 11.29 17.99
N GLY A 107 12.43 11.76 16.75
CA GLY A 107 13.21 11.28 15.63
C GLY A 107 12.36 10.87 14.43
N ASN A 108 12.98 10.15 13.51
CA ASN A 108 12.31 9.66 12.32
C ASN A 108 11.67 8.28 12.58
N ILE A 109 10.40 8.19 12.36
CA ILE A 109 9.60 6.99 12.51
C ILE A 109 9.11 6.57 11.12
N THR A 110 9.21 5.31 10.79
CA THR A 110 8.61 4.76 9.56
C THR A 110 7.58 3.72 9.94
N MET A 111 6.35 3.97 9.54
CA MET A 111 5.28 2.98 9.60
C MET A 111 5.22 2.24 8.26
N LYS A 112 5.12 0.91 8.33
CA LYS A 112 4.96 0.04 7.16
C LYS A 112 3.63 -0.66 7.24
N PHE A 113 2.92 -0.69 6.13
CA PHE A 113 1.61 -1.32 5.97
C PHE A 113 1.76 -2.46 4.96
N LYS A 114 1.31 -3.64 5.32
CA LYS A 114 1.31 -4.80 4.43
C LYS A 114 -0.12 -5.16 4.10
N LYS A 115 -0.43 -5.22 2.83
CA LYS A 115 -1.77 -5.55 2.36
C LYS A 115 -2.10 -7.00 2.66
N LYS A 116 -3.32 -7.23 3.11
CA LYS A 116 -3.85 -8.56 3.37
C LYS A 116 -3.87 -9.41 2.10
N MET A 117 -3.33 -10.60 2.22
CA MET A 117 -3.31 -11.58 1.15
C MET A 117 -4.55 -12.46 1.25
N TYR A 118 -5.41 -12.39 0.23
CA TYR A 118 -6.66 -13.15 0.22
C TYR A 118 -6.52 -14.61 -0.17
N THR A 119 -5.38 -15.03 -0.72
CA THR A 119 -5.18 -16.41 -1.17
C THR A 119 -3.82 -16.95 -0.74
N THR A 120 -3.80 -18.23 -0.38
CA THR A 120 -2.56 -18.99 -0.14
C THR A 120 -1.96 -19.54 -1.44
N ARG A 121 -2.66 -19.40 -2.57
CA ARG A 121 -2.22 -19.88 -3.87
C ARG A 121 -2.04 -18.71 -4.82
N GLN A 122 -0.79 -18.32 -5.00
CA GLN A 122 -0.39 -17.31 -5.97
C GLN A 122 0.59 -17.90 -6.96
N TYR A 123 0.60 -17.30 -8.15
CA TYR A 123 1.54 -17.64 -9.20
C TYR A 123 2.35 -16.38 -9.50
N LEU A 124 3.68 -16.50 -9.51
CA LEU A 124 4.58 -15.47 -10.00
C LEU A 124 5.00 -15.81 -11.41
N VAL A 125 4.93 -14.83 -12.29
CA VAL A 125 5.43 -14.90 -13.65
C VAL A 125 6.75 -14.14 -13.69
N TYR A 126 7.84 -14.87 -13.95
CA TYR A 126 9.16 -14.28 -14.17
C TYR A 126 9.38 -14.07 -15.65
N TYR A 127 9.62 -12.86 -16.07
CA TYR A 127 9.94 -12.54 -17.45
C TYR A 127 11.16 -11.63 -17.52
N GLY A 128 11.89 -11.72 -18.61
CA GLY A 128 13.07 -10.89 -18.87
C GLY A 128 13.41 -10.88 -20.34
N ASN A 129 14.18 -9.89 -20.77
CA ASN A 129 14.58 -9.79 -22.16
C ASN A 129 15.51 -10.95 -22.55
N GLY A 130 15.15 -11.74 -23.55
CA GLY A 130 15.94 -12.85 -24.05
C GLY A 130 15.94 -14.13 -23.20
N ILE A 131 15.06 -14.22 -22.18
CA ILE A 131 14.90 -15.43 -21.38
C ILE A 131 13.48 -15.98 -21.49
N GLN A 132 13.36 -17.29 -21.32
CA GLN A 132 12.05 -17.95 -21.30
C GLN A 132 11.26 -17.48 -20.06
N THR A 133 10.00 -17.13 -20.28
CA THR A 133 9.06 -16.83 -19.19
C THR A 133 8.84 -18.07 -18.33
N MET A 134 9.00 -17.93 -17.02
CA MET A 134 8.78 -19.00 -16.04
C MET A 134 7.60 -18.68 -15.14
N LEU A 135 6.85 -19.69 -14.77
CA LEU A 135 5.75 -19.63 -13.81
C LEU A 135 6.14 -20.36 -12.53
N SER A 136 6.02 -19.69 -11.39
CA SER A 136 6.20 -20.30 -10.07
C SER A 136 4.91 -20.25 -9.28
N SER A 137 4.57 -21.35 -8.60
CA SER A 137 3.44 -21.42 -7.67
C SER A 137 3.91 -21.25 -6.21
N GLY A 138 3.02 -20.82 -5.33
CA GLY A 138 3.29 -20.69 -3.89
C GLY A 138 4.06 -19.45 -3.50
N ALA A 139 4.33 -18.54 -4.42
CA ALA A 139 4.90 -17.25 -4.12
C ALA A 139 3.82 -16.24 -3.71
N VAL A 140 4.21 -15.31 -2.87
CA VAL A 140 3.37 -14.21 -2.38
C VAL A 140 3.88 -12.94 -3.05
N ASP A 141 2.98 -12.12 -3.62
CA ASP A 141 3.29 -10.77 -4.09
C ASP A 141 2.82 -9.75 -3.04
N PRO A 142 3.65 -9.46 -2.01
CA PRO A 142 3.25 -8.56 -0.95
C PRO A 142 3.24 -7.12 -1.43
N VAL A 143 2.13 -6.42 -1.21
CA VAL A 143 2.02 -4.99 -1.47
C VAL A 143 2.27 -4.25 -0.17
N TYR A 144 3.31 -3.42 -0.16
CA TYR A 144 3.68 -2.60 0.97
C TYR A 144 3.41 -1.12 0.70
N ALA A 145 2.97 -0.43 1.73
CA ALA A 145 2.92 1.02 1.79
C ALA A 145 3.75 1.51 2.98
N SER A 146 4.12 2.78 2.97
CA SER A 146 4.87 3.40 4.06
C SER A 146 4.37 4.81 4.35
N LEU A 147 4.51 5.21 5.61
CA LEU A 147 4.30 6.57 6.09
C LEU A 147 5.50 6.96 6.95
N ASN A 148 6.09 8.11 6.66
CA ASN A 148 7.18 8.64 7.45
C ASN A 148 6.68 9.73 8.41
N ILE A 149 7.18 9.72 9.62
CA ILE A 149 6.82 10.69 10.65
C ILE A 149 8.12 11.29 11.18
N LYS A 150 8.24 12.60 11.10
CA LYS A 150 9.28 13.36 11.77
C LYS A 150 8.73 13.84 13.10
N SER A 151 9.15 13.17 14.18
CA SER A 151 8.72 13.50 15.53
C SER A 151 9.71 14.45 16.19
N GLU A 152 9.23 15.61 16.62
CA GLU A 152 10.03 16.67 17.22
C GLU A 152 9.77 16.73 18.74
N GLY A 153 10.83 17.07 19.50
CA GLY A 153 10.71 17.30 20.93
C GLY A 153 9.94 18.59 21.25
N GLY A 154 9.34 18.64 22.41
CA GLY A 154 8.82 19.89 22.96
C GLY A 154 9.96 20.85 23.36
N LYS A 155 9.75 22.14 23.17
CA LYS A 155 10.62 23.18 23.73
C LYS A 155 10.15 23.50 25.14
N ILE A 156 11.05 23.40 26.10
CA ILE A 156 10.78 23.86 27.48
C ILE A 156 11.53 25.16 27.68
N ASP A 157 10.82 26.23 27.87
CA ASP A 157 11.39 27.52 28.22
C ASP A 157 11.28 27.70 29.73
N PHE A 158 12.43 27.86 30.42
CA PHE A 158 12.48 28.16 31.82
C PHE A 158 12.74 29.65 32.00
N THR A 159 11.92 30.30 32.80
CA THR A 159 12.20 31.67 33.28
C THR A 159 12.54 31.57 34.75
N LYS A 160 13.76 31.94 35.10
CA LYS A 160 14.22 32.03 36.50
C LYS A 160 13.72 33.35 37.09
N HIS A 161 13.01 33.27 38.17
CA HIS A 161 12.57 34.44 38.93
C HIS A 161 13.22 34.43 40.31
N ASP A 162 13.50 35.64 40.83
CA ASP A 162 13.88 35.81 42.22
C ASP A 162 12.71 35.41 43.13
N LYS A 163 12.99 34.68 44.20
CA LYS A 163 11.96 34.23 45.13
C LYS A 163 11.28 35.41 45.86
N ASP A 164 12.03 36.46 46.12
CA ASP A 164 11.57 37.61 46.90
C ASP A 164 11.11 38.78 46.02
N ASN A 165 11.46 38.80 44.73
CA ASN A 165 11.04 39.79 43.77
C ASN A 165 10.75 39.17 42.40
N ASN A 166 9.49 38.86 42.17
CA ASN A 166 9.02 38.17 40.95
C ASN A 166 9.22 38.96 39.65
N SER A 167 9.59 40.25 39.74
CA SER A 167 9.84 41.16 38.61
C SER A 167 11.31 41.23 38.17
N THR A 168 12.25 40.75 38.99
CA THR A 168 13.69 40.76 38.69
C THR A 168 14.17 39.42 38.22
N LYS A 169 14.76 39.38 37.02
CA LYS A 169 15.46 38.18 36.56
C LYS A 169 16.85 38.15 37.17
N PRO A 170 17.23 37.12 37.94
CA PRO A 170 18.61 36.98 38.40
C PRO A 170 19.54 36.89 37.19
N GLN A 171 20.61 37.69 37.18
CA GLN A 171 21.66 37.57 36.19
C GLN A 171 22.32 36.20 36.35
N GLY A 172 22.37 35.41 35.27
CA GLY A 172 23.14 34.19 35.25
C GLY A 172 24.64 34.50 35.14
N GLU A 173 25.44 33.81 35.93
CA GLU A 173 26.87 33.66 35.66
C GLU A 173 27.08 32.74 34.50
#